data_e31c1f1f586bd77856696764aeeedae2
#
_entry.id   e31c1f1f586bd77856696764aeeedae2
#
_cell.length_a   1.000
_cell.length_b   1.000
_cell.length_c   1.000
_cell.angle_alpha   90.00
_cell.angle_beta   90.00
_cell.angle_gamma   90.00
#
_symmetry.space_group_name_H-M   'P 1'
#
loop_
_entity.id
_entity.type
_entity.pdbx_description
1 polymer ?
#
loop_
_entity_poly.entity_id
_entity_poly.type
_entity_poly.pdbx_seq_one_letter_code
_entity_poly.pdbx_strand_id
1 'polypeptide(L)'
;LIGSKAWSTRLEVYESSTAPYAGVAANFGAQQLADKLGLDGVFKSTERVETTSGKAKVVNSAYAVAFVGVDGATDLDPSSLKRFWSPCDGGEMFRIYRDEKAKWVDITVEHYSNIVNTVAGGAKAISVS
;
A
#
# COMPACT_ATOMS: atom_id res chain seq x y z
N LEU A 1 -0.21 5.22 -3.96
CA LEU A 1 -0.51 5.07 -2.54
C LEU A 1 -0.22 6.37 -1.81
N ILE A 2 -1.18 6.91 -1.08
CA ILE A 2 -1.05 8.23 -0.43
C ILE A 2 -1.26 8.08 1.07
N GLY A 3 -0.32 8.62 1.85
CA GLY A 3 -0.44 8.71 3.30
C GLY A 3 -1.50 9.74 3.74
N SER A 4 -2.02 9.58 4.94
CA SER A 4 -3.16 10.38 5.42
C SER A 4 -2.87 11.88 5.57
N LYS A 5 -1.63 12.26 5.97
CA LYS A 5 -1.22 13.67 6.04
C LYS A 5 -1.10 14.25 4.63
N ALA A 6 -0.44 13.53 3.72
CA ALA A 6 -0.31 13.99 2.34
C ALA A 6 -1.67 14.17 1.65
N TRP A 7 -2.64 13.33 1.98
CA TRP A 7 -4.01 13.48 1.51
C TRP A 7 -4.68 14.76 2.04
N SER A 8 -4.59 15.05 3.33
CA SER A 8 -5.18 16.26 3.93
C SER A 8 -4.48 17.54 3.47
N THR A 9 -3.14 17.54 3.39
CA THR A 9 -2.42 18.72 2.88
C THR A 9 -2.84 19.06 1.45
N ARG A 10 -3.10 18.07 0.60
CA ARG A 10 -3.67 18.32 -0.72
C ARG A 10 -4.98 19.10 -0.64
N LEU A 11 -5.89 18.71 0.26
CA LEU A 11 -7.17 19.41 0.45
C LEU A 11 -6.94 20.84 0.91
N GLU A 12 -6.09 21.04 1.93
CA GLU A 12 -5.76 22.37 2.46
C GLU A 12 -5.19 23.30 1.41
N VAL A 13 -4.29 22.80 0.55
CA VAL A 13 -3.72 23.57 -0.57
C VAL A 13 -4.80 24.00 -1.55
N TYR A 14 -5.72 23.12 -1.91
CA TYR A 14 -6.82 23.47 -2.81
C TYR A 14 -7.82 24.43 -2.17
N GLU A 15 -8.16 24.22 -0.91
CA GLU A 15 -9.09 25.10 -0.16
C GLU A 15 -8.53 26.52 0.02
N SER A 16 -7.22 26.64 0.23
CA SER A 16 -6.53 27.94 0.34
C SER A 16 -6.24 28.61 -1.00
N SER A 17 -6.40 27.90 -2.12
CA SER A 17 -6.13 28.42 -3.46
C SER A 17 -7.25 29.35 -3.93
N THR A 18 -6.86 30.50 -4.47
CA THR A 18 -7.77 31.44 -5.15
C THR A 18 -8.01 31.07 -6.61
N ALA A 19 -7.42 29.99 -7.10
CA ALA A 19 -7.57 29.56 -8.48
C ALA A 19 -9.02 29.13 -8.78
N PRO A 20 -9.56 29.46 -9.97
CA PRO A 20 -10.83 28.95 -10.41
C PRO A 20 -10.89 27.42 -10.32
N TYR A 21 -11.98 26.88 -9.82
CA TYR A 21 -12.18 25.43 -9.67
C TYR A 21 -11.34 24.72 -8.59
N ALA A 22 -10.54 25.43 -7.79
CA ALA A 22 -9.77 24.81 -6.71
C ALA A 22 -10.64 24.05 -5.72
N GLY A 23 -11.79 24.62 -5.32
CA GLY A 23 -12.77 23.94 -4.46
C GLY A 23 -13.36 22.66 -5.04
N VAL A 24 -13.52 22.58 -6.37
CA VAL A 24 -13.95 21.36 -7.04
C VAL A 24 -12.85 20.30 -6.99
N ALA A 25 -11.60 20.69 -7.21
CA ALA A 25 -10.47 19.77 -7.12
C ALA A 25 -10.21 19.26 -5.70
N ALA A 26 -10.50 20.06 -4.68
CA ALA A 26 -10.43 19.64 -3.28
C ALA A 26 -11.38 18.47 -2.98
N ASN A 27 -12.58 18.47 -3.59
CA ASN A 27 -13.59 17.44 -3.37
C ASN A 27 -13.38 16.15 -4.18
N PHE A 28 -12.31 16.04 -4.97
CA PHE A 28 -12.04 14.83 -5.72
C PHE A 28 -11.79 13.64 -4.78
N GLY A 29 -12.57 12.58 -4.96
CA GLY A 29 -12.31 11.27 -4.40
C GLY A 29 -11.06 10.62 -5.01
N ALA A 30 -10.66 9.47 -4.47
CA ALA A 30 -9.45 8.77 -4.91
C ALA A 30 -9.52 8.39 -6.40
N GLN A 31 -10.68 7.92 -6.88
CA GLN A 31 -10.86 7.56 -8.30
C GLN A 31 -10.77 8.77 -9.22
N GLN A 32 -11.46 9.85 -8.90
CA GLN A 32 -11.42 11.07 -9.69
C GLN A 32 -10.00 11.67 -9.75
N LEU A 33 -9.24 11.53 -8.66
CA LEU A 33 -7.84 11.94 -8.65
C LEU A 33 -6.99 11.03 -9.53
N ALA A 34 -7.23 9.72 -9.54
CA ALA A 34 -6.56 8.78 -10.42
C ALA A 34 -6.79 9.15 -11.90
N ASP A 35 -8.07 9.34 -12.29
CA ASP A 35 -8.46 9.73 -13.65
C ASP A 35 -7.78 11.03 -14.10
N LYS A 36 -7.71 12.02 -13.21
CA LYS A 36 -7.05 13.31 -13.51
C LYS A 36 -5.53 13.21 -13.66
N LEU A 37 -4.91 12.29 -12.93
CA LEU A 37 -3.47 12.06 -12.98
C LEU A 37 -3.06 11.03 -14.05
N GLY A 38 -4.03 10.39 -14.72
CA GLY A 38 -3.77 9.31 -15.67
C GLY A 38 -3.20 8.07 -15.02
N LEU A 39 -3.65 7.76 -13.79
CA LEU A 39 -3.23 6.61 -13.01
C LEU A 39 -4.35 5.56 -12.99
N ASP A 40 -3.97 4.27 -12.94
CA ASP A 40 -4.93 3.17 -12.82
C ASP A 40 -5.68 3.19 -11.48
N GLY A 41 -5.06 3.73 -10.44
CA GLY A 41 -5.71 3.88 -9.14
C GLY A 41 -4.92 4.72 -8.15
N VAL A 42 -5.64 5.34 -7.24
CA VAL A 42 -5.11 6.07 -6.08
C VAL A 42 -5.66 5.46 -4.81
N PHE A 43 -4.80 5.03 -3.92
CA PHE A 43 -5.17 4.41 -2.65
C PHE A 43 -4.68 5.25 -1.48
N LYS A 44 -5.59 5.58 -0.57
CA LYS A 44 -5.28 6.24 0.70
C LYS A 44 -4.97 5.19 1.74
N SER A 45 -3.75 5.19 2.27
CA SER A 45 -3.37 4.28 3.35
C SER A 45 -3.84 4.83 4.69
N THR A 46 -4.62 4.03 5.39
CA THR A 46 -5.09 4.27 6.75
C THR A 46 -4.68 3.16 7.72
N GLU A 47 -4.06 2.11 7.20
CA GLU A 47 -3.68 0.92 7.96
C GLU A 47 -2.63 1.25 9.03
N ARG A 48 -2.74 0.54 10.14
CA ARG A 48 -1.82 0.61 11.27
C ARG A 48 -1.31 -0.78 11.62
N VAL A 49 -0.08 -0.84 12.05
CA VAL A 49 0.57 -2.05 12.57
C VAL A 49 0.93 -1.85 14.04
N GLU A 50 0.79 -2.91 14.81
CA GLU A 50 1.25 -2.94 16.18
C GLU A 50 2.77 -3.00 16.20
N THR A 51 3.38 -2.13 17.00
CA THR A 51 4.83 -2.10 17.21
C THR A 51 5.11 -2.15 18.71
N THR A 52 6.34 -2.38 19.10
CA THR A 52 6.75 -2.37 20.52
C THR A 52 6.46 -1.05 21.24
N SER A 53 6.33 0.05 20.49
CA SER A 53 6.03 1.39 21.01
C SER A 53 4.58 1.83 20.78
N GLY A 54 3.70 0.92 20.33
CA GLY A 54 2.28 1.17 20.06
C GLY A 54 1.93 1.09 18.59
N LYS A 55 0.77 1.65 18.21
CA LYS A 55 0.27 1.57 16.82
C LYS A 55 0.94 2.58 15.91
N ALA A 56 1.70 2.09 14.94
CA ALA A 56 2.30 2.89 13.87
C ALA A 56 1.51 2.75 12.56
N LYS A 57 1.57 3.77 11.70
CA LYS A 57 1.02 3.69 10.34
C LYS A 57 1.93 2.85 9.46
N VAL A 58 1.35 1.94 8.66
CA VAL A 58 2.09 1.11 7.70
C VAL A 58 2.80 1.98 6.67
N VAL A 59 2.11 2.99 6.14
CA VAL A 59 2.70 3.98 5.25
C VAL A 59 2.88 5.29 6.01
N ASN A 60 4.07 5.87 5.93
CA ASN A 60 4.32 7.18 6.52
C ASN A 60 3.30 8.20 6.01
N SER A 61 2.63 8.87 6.94
CA SER A 61 1.50 9.76 6.64
C SER A 61 1.85 10.94 5.74
N ALA A 62 3.12 11.36 5.73
CA ALA A 62 3.60 12.51 4.97
C ALA A 62 4.08 12.16 3.54
N TYR A 63 4.01 10.89 3.14
CA TYR A 63 4.49 10.48 1.82
C TYR A 63 3.34 10.10 0.88
N ALA A 64 3.53 10.43 -0.39
CA ALA A 64 2.84 9.83 -1.51
C ALA A 64 3.84 8.95 -2.28
N VAL A 65 3.46 7.71 -2.58
CA VAL A 65 4.30 6.75 -3.30
C VAL A 65 3.61 6.35 -4.59
N ALA A 66 4.27 6.59 -5.70
CA ALA A 66 3.87 6.10 -7.02
C ALA A 66 4.72 4.89 -7.40
N PHE A 67 4.11 3.85 -7.90
CA PHE A 67 4.78 2.64 -8.35
C PHE A 67 3.97 1.95 -9.45
N VAL A 68 4.63 1.13 -10.23
CA VAL A 68 3.98 0.27 -11.23
C VAL A 68 3.77 -1.11 -10.60
N GLY A 69 2.54 -1.58 -10.61
CA GLY A 69 2.16 -2.92 -10.16
C GLY A 69 1.14 -3.51 -11.14
N VAL A 70 1.29 -4.79 -11.46
CA VAL A 70 0.41 -5.54 -12.34
C VAL A 70 0.01 -6.83 -11.63
N ASP A 71 -1.28 -7.14 -11.62
CA ASP A 71 -1.79 -8.39 -11.06
C ASP A 71 -1.44 -9.56 -11.98
N GLY A 72 -1.03 -10.68 -11.37
CA GLY A 72 -0.66 -11.89 -12.12
C GLY A 72 0.64 -11.75 -12.91
N ALA A 73 1.50 -10.81 -12.53
CA ALA A 73 2.79 -10.55 -13.16
C ALA A 73 3.71 -11.77 -13.17
N THR A 74 4.43 -11.94 -14.27
CA THR A 74 5.52 -12.90 -14.39
C THR A 74 6.85 -12.26 -13.98
N ASP A 75 7.91 -13.05 -13.92
CA ASP A 75 9.26 -12.56 -13.60
C ASP A 75 9.78 -11.53 -14.62
N LEU A 76 9.29 -11.57 -15.85
CA LEU A 76 9.70 -10.70 -16.98
C LEU A 76 8.89 -9.41 -17.08
N ASP A 77 7.93 -9.22 -16.22
CA ASP A 77 7.00 -8.11 -16.20
C ASP A 77 7.66 -6.82 -15.69
N PRO A 78 7.30 -5.62 -16.20
CA PRO A 78 7.89 -4.35 -15.78
C PRO A 78 7.43 -3.84 -14.42
N SER A 79 6.66 -4.60 -13.66
CA SER A 79 6.24 -4.22 -12.30
C SER A 79 7.43 -3.87 -11.43
N SER A 80 7.38 -2.71 -10.78
CA SER A 80 8.45 -2.25 -9.90
C SER A 80 8.44 -2.96 -8.54
N LEU A 81 7.28 -3.36 -8.05
CA LEU A 81 7.13 -4.11 -6.81
C LEU A 81 6.63 -5.51 -7.12
N LYS A 82 7.43 -6.52 -6.78
CA LYS A 82 7.07 -7.93 -6.92
C LYS A 82 7.06 -8.62 -5.57
N ARG A 83 6.05 -9.44 -5.37
CA ARG A 83 5.98 -10.32 -4.21
C ARG A 83 6.47 -11.70 -4.62
N PHE A 84 7.59 -12.10 -4.06
CA PHE A 84 8.10 -13.46 -4.15
C PHE A 84 7.62 -14.24 -2.95
N TRP A 85 7.19 -15.47 -3.14
CA TRP A 85 6.83 -16.37 -2.08
C TRP A 85 7.44 -17.75 -2.31
N SER A 86 7.80 -18.42 -1.23
CA SER A 86 8.27 -19.79 -1.28
C SER A 86 7.12 -20.71 -0.94
N PRO A 87 6.84 -21.73 -1.77
CA PRO A 87 5.80 -22.69 -1.45
C PRO A 87 6.16 -23.46 -0.18
N CYS A 88 5.16 -23.67 0.66
CA CYS A 88 5.22 -24.61 1.77
C CYS A 88 5.09 -26.06 1.24
N ASP A 89 5.20 -27.04 2.11
CA ASP A 89 4.98 -28.44 1.75
C ASP A 89 3.62 -28.60 1.04
N GLY A 90 3.63 -29.27 -0.11
CA GLY A 90 2.43 -29.44 -0.94
C GLY A 90 2.19 -28.36 -1.98
N GLY A 91 3.07 -27.35 -2.10
CA GLY A 91 2.94 -26.26 -3.07
C GLY A 91 2.00 -25.14 -2.66
N GLU A 92 1.49 -25.19 -1.44
CA GLU A 92 0.56 -24.21 -0.90
C GLU A 92 1.28 -22.93 -0.45
N MET A 93 0.57 -21.78 -0.53
CA MET A 93 1.08 -20.50 -0.07
C MET A 93 1.19 -20.41 1.45
N PHE A 94 0.32 -21.11 2.15
CA PHE A 94 0.25 -21.16 3.60
C PHE A 94 0.34 -22.59 4.08
N ARG A 95 1.02 -22.82 5.20
CA ARG A 95 0.99 -24.05 5.94
C ARG A 95 0.30 -23.80 7.28
N ILE A 96 -0.70 -24.62 7.59
CA ILE A 96 -1.49 -24.51 8.81
C ILE A 96 -1.25 -25.74 9.66
N TYR A 97 -0.74 -25.51 10.85
CA TYR A 97 -0.63 -26.55 11.89
C TYR A 97 -1.74 -26.35 12.90
N ARG A 98 -2.37 -27.45 13.26
CA ARG A 98 -3.36 -27.49 14.32
C ARG A 98 -2.92 -28.49 15.38
N ASP A 99 -2.66 -27.99 16.59
CA ASP A 99 -2.31 -28.82 17.75
C ASP A 99 -3.43 -28.73 18.79
N GLU A 100 -4.11 -29.85 18.99
CA GLU A 100 -5.23 -29.96 19.93
C GLU A 100 -4.72 -30.36 21.30
N LYS A 101 -4.97 -29.51 22.30
CA LYS A 101 -4.69 -29.75 23.72
C LYS A 101 -5.99 -29.84 24.50
N ALA A 102 -5.94 -30.41 25.68
CA ALA A 102 -7.14 -30.69 26.49
C ALA A 102 -8.05 -29.49 26.77
N LYS A 103 -7.54 -28.27 26.72
CA LYS A 103 -8.28 -27.03 27.03
C LYS A 103 -8.25 -25.97 25.95
N TRP A 104 -7.41 -26.12 24.94
CA TRP A 104 -7.25 -25.14 23.84
C TRP A 104 -6.71 -25.81 22.60
N VAL A 105 -6.87 -25.13 21.49
CA VAL A 105 -6.31 -25.51 20.18
C VAL A 105 -5.32 -24.43 19.78
N ASP A 106 -4.07 -24.83 19.51
CA ASP A 106 -3.07 -23.95 18.92
C ASP A 106 -3.15 -24.05 17.40
N ILE A 107 -3.28 -22.91 16.74
CA ILE A 107 -3.26 -22.82 15.29
C ILE A 107 -2.06 -21.97 14.89
N THR A 108 -1.10 -22.58 14.22
CA THR A 108 0.07 -21.91 13.68
C THR A 108 -0.05 -21.80 12.17
N VAL A 109 0.11 -20.60 11.63
CA VAL A 109 0.10 -20.36 10.20
C VAL A 109 1.50 -19.89 9.79
N GLU A 110 2.11 -20.64 8.89
CA GLU A 110 3.41 -20.29 8.29
C GLU A 110 3.21 -19.76 6.88
N HIS A 111 3.94 -18.70 6.56
CA HIS A 111 3.95 -18.09 5.24
C HIS A 111 5.29 -17.39 5.00
N TYR A 112 5.94 -17.74 3.90
CA TYR A 112 7.24 -17.20 3.52
C TYR A 112 7.09 -16.34 2.28
N SER A 113 7.10 -15.03 2.43
CA SER A 113 7.08 -14.11 1.29
C SER A 113 7.92 -12.87 1.54
N ASN A 114 8.38 -12.28 0.44
CA ASN A 114 9.09 -11.01 0.48
C ASN A 114 8.61 -10.12 -0.68
N ILE A 115 8.53 -8.81 -0.43
CA ILE A 115 8.23 -7.81 -1.45
C ILE A 115 9.53 -7.09 -1.80
N VAL A 116 9.88 -7.15 -3.07
CA VAL A 116 11.14 -6.61 -3.57
C VAL A 116 10.86 -5.59 -4.67
N ASN A 117 11.58 -4.47 -4.63
CA ASN A 117 11.61 -3.54 -5.75
C ASN A 117 12.60 -4.07 -6.79
N THR A 118 12.09 -4.54 -7.92
CA THR A 118 12.87 -5.20 -8.98
C THR A 118 13.32 -4.25 -10.08
N VAL A 119 12.73 -3.06 -10.16
CA VAL A 119 13.06 -2.07 -11.19
C VAL A 119 13.54 -0.78 -10.52
N ALA A 120 14.82 -0.47 -10.68
CA ALA A 120 15.39 0.77 -10.17
C ALA A 120 14.62 1.99 -10.75
N GLY A 121 14.12 2.84 -9.87
CA GLY A 121 13.33 4.00 -10.26
C GLY A 121 11.86 3.73 -10.62
N GLY A 122 11.42 2.47 -10.60
CA GLY A 122 10.01 2.08 -10.83
C GLY A 122 9.06 2.45 -9.70
N ALA A 123 9.59 2.83 -8.54
CA ALA A 123 8.85 3.40 -7.44
C ALA A 123 9.43 4.76 -7.06
N LYS A 124 8.55 5.75 -6.85
CA LYS A 124 8.92 7.12 -6.46
C LYS A 124 8.14 7.54 -5.23
N ALA A 125 8.83 8.10 -4.25
CA ALA A 125 8.20 8.67 -3.07
C ALA A 125 8.36 10.20 -3.09
N ILE A 126 7.27 10.90 -2.79
CA ILE A 126 7.22 12.35 -2.65
C ILE A 126 6.86 12.64 -1.20
N SER A 127 7.68 13.42 -0.51
CA SER A 127 7.36 13.91 0.82
C SER A 127 6.54 15.19 0.74
N VAL A 128 5.54 15.29 1.59
CA VAL A 128 4.72 16.48 1.75
C VAL A 128 5.01 17.05 3.14
N SER A 129 5.57 18.24 3.14
CA SER A 129 5.91 18.98 4.37
C SER A 129 4.72 19.78 4.90
#